data_5d4b516b14c569afeb88d7ed6677a5be
#
_entry.id   5d4b516b14c569afeb88d7ed6677a5be
#
_cell.length_a   1.000
_cell.length_b   1.000
_cell.length_c   1.000
_cell.angle_alpha   90.00
_cell.angle_beta   90.00
_cell.angle_gamma   90.00
#
_symmetry.space_group_name_H-M   'P 1'
#
loop_
_entity.id
_entity.type
_entity.pdbx_description
1 polymer ?
#
loop_
_entity_poly.entity_id
_entity_poly.type
_entity_poly.pdbx_seq_one_letter_code
_entity_poly.pdbx_strand_id
1 'polypeptide(L)'
;MAKASQVVLSENEFYLIKAPNGKVLEVKNFNTENGAAIRLWDYAGHPWQQWKFVDAGEGRWRIQNRFTGKMMDLALGGVVEGTWLHQWGRTSGLSQCWALEPTRN
;
A
#
# COMPACT_ATOMS: atom_id res chain seq x y z
N MET A 1 -19.81 22.02 9.73
CA MET A 1 -19.65 20.68 9.17
C MET A 1 -18.26 20.14 9.44
N ALA A 2 -18.19 18.98 9.99
CA ALA A 2 -16.90 18.36 10.24
C ALA A 2 -16.26 17.86 8.93
N LYS A 3 -15.00 18.15 8.76
CA LYS A 3 -14.22 17.56 7.67
C LYS A 3 -13.69 16.22 8.09
N ALA A 4 -13.57 15.30 7.17
CA ALA A 4 -12.83 14.09 7.41
C ALA A 4 -11.40 14.44 7.80
N SER A 5 -10.86 13.74 8.78
CA SER A 5 -9.46 13.92 9.17
C SER A 5 -8.56 13.49 8.02
N GLN A 6 -7.54 14.29 7.77
CA GLN A 6 -6.50 13.93 6.81
C GLN A 6 -5.27 13.48 7.58
N VAL A 7 -4.66 12.41 7.10
CA VAL A 7 -3.43 11.90 7.65
C VAL A 7 -2.27 12.63 6.98
N VAL A 8 -1.41 13.24 7.79
CA VAL A 8 -0.12 13.74 7.31
C VAL A 8 0.86 12.59 7.43
N LEU A 9 1.33 12.12 6.29
CA LEU A 9 2.21 10.95 6.25
C LEU A 9 3.56 11.24 6.87
N SER A 10 4.00 10.33 7.73
CA SER A 10 5.34 10.33 8.32
C SER A 10 6.07 9.07 7.89
N GLU A 11 7.31 9.20 7.43
CA GLU A 11 8.14 8.06 7.05
C GLU A 11 8.55 7.19 8.25
N ASN A 12 8.29 7.66 9.46
CA ASN A 12 8.65 6.96 10.69
C ASN A 12 7.50 6.16 11.29
N GLU A 13 6.34 6.16 10.65
CA GLU A 13 5.15 5.51 11.17
C GLU A 13 4.62 4.44 10.21
N PHE A 14 3.88 3.49 10.77
CA PHE A 14 3.15 2.50 10.01
C PHE A 14 1.67 2.85 10.00
N TYR A 15 1.01 2.52 8.91
CA TYR A 15 -0.37 2.90 8.66
C TYR A 15 -1.21 1.69 8.27
N LEU A 16 -2.50 1.78 8.57
CA LEU A 16 -3.51 0.90 7.98
C LEU A 16 -4.05 1.57 6.73
N ILE A 17 -4.25 0.78 5.68
CA ILE A 17 -4.92 1.25 4.47
C ILE A 17 -6.28 0.59 4.45
N LYS A 18 -7.31 1.37 4.79
CA LYS A 18 -8.67 0.87 5.01
C LYS A 18 -9.57 1.12 3.82
N ALA A 19 -10.37 0.12 3.49
CA ALA A 19 -11.52 0.28 2.61
C ALA A 19 -12.73 0.83 3.38
N PRO A 20 -13.75 1.32 2.68
CA PRO A 20 -14.96 1.85 3.35
C PRO A 20 -15.66 0.86 4.27
N ASN A 21 -15.51 -0.44 4.04
CA ASN A 21 -16.10 -1.47 4.91
C ASN A 21 -15.29 -1.74 6.18
N GLY A 22 -14.20 -0.99 6.42
CA GLY A 22 -13.35 -1.14 7.59
C GLY A 22 -12.26 -2.21 7.46
N LYS A 23 -12.31 -3.02 6.42
CA LYS A 23 -11.24 -4.01 6.17
C LYS A 23 -9.98 -3.31 5.67
N VAL A 24 -8.85 -3.97 5.83
CA VAL A 24 -7.53 -3.39 5.52
C VAL A 24 -6.83 -4.17 4.42
N LEU A 25 -5.93 -3.50 3.71
CA LEU A 25 -5.04 -4.17 2.78
C LEU A 25 -3.98 -4.95 3.55
N GLU A 26 -3.76 -6.19 3.15
CA GLU A 26 -2.73 -7.05 3.74
C GLU A 26 -2.05 -7.90 2.68
N VAL A 27 -0.87 -8.42 3.00
CA VAL A 27 -0.25 -9.49 2.20
C VAL A 27 -0.95 -10.81 2.56
N LYS A 28 -1.51 -11.46 1.55
CA LYS A 28 -2.27 -12.71 1.74
C LYS A 28 -1.42 -13.78 2.40
N ASN A 29 -1.95 -14.37 3.48
CA ASN A 29 -1.34 -15.48 4.20
C ASN A 29 0.10 -15.19 4.69
N PHE A 30 0.39 -13.92 5.01
CA PHE A 30 1.74 -13.51 5.44
C PHE A 30 2.86 -14.08 4.56
N ASN A 31 2.60 -14.22 3.28
CA ASN A 31 3.53 -14.75 2.30
C ASN A 31 4.67 -13.75 2.07
N THR A 32 5.92 -14.24 2.03
CA THR A 32 7.10 -13.38 1.87
C THR A 32 7.63 -13.34 0.43
N GLU A 33 7.01 -14.06 -0.49
CA GLU A 33 7.50 -14.20 -1.85
C GLU A 33 7.10 -13.01 -2.73
N ASN A 34 7.91 -12.72 -3.76
CA ASN A 34 7.52 -11.82 -4.83
C ASN A 34 6.26 -12.37 -5.53
N GLY A 35 5.33 -11.48 -5.83
CA GLY A 35 4.09 -11.86 -6.49
C GLY A 35 2.97 -12.28 -5.54
N ALA A 36 3.23 -12.33 -4.23
CA ALA A 36 2.18 -12.65 -3.27
C ALA A 36 1.06 -11.60 -3.34
N ALA A 37 -0.19 -12.07 -3.33
CA ALA A 37 -1.34 -11.20 -3.49
C ALA A 37 -1.51 -10.24 -2.31
N ILE A 38 -1.97 -9.04 -2.61
CA ILE A 38 -2.46 -8.08 -1.62
C ILE A 38 -3.98 -8.13 -1.70
N ARG A 39 -4.64 -8.27 -0.54
CA ARG A 39 -6.10 -8.44 -0.45
C ARG A 39 -6.67 -7.62 0.69
N LEU A 40 -7.99 -7.48 0.71
CA LEU A 40 -8.73 -6.93 1.86
C LEU A 40 -8.99 -8.04 2.87
N TRP A 41 -8.79 -7.72 4.15
CA TRP A 41 -9.03 -8.65 5.25
C TRP A 41 -9.36 -7.90 6.53
N ASP A 42 -9.94 -8.60 7.49
CA ASP A 42 -10.19 -8.01 8.79
C ASP A 42 -8.88 -7.67 9.48
N TYR A 43 -8.82 -6.50 10.10
CA TYR A 43 -7.63 -6.12 10.86
C TYR A 43 -7.52 -6.93 12.14
N ALA A 44 -6.38 -7.55 12.35
CA ALA A 44 -6.08 -8.38 13.52
C ALA A 44 -4.77 -7.98 14.21
N GLY A 45 -4.25 -6.80 13.92
CA GLY A 45 -3.02 -6.29 14.56
C GLY A 45 -1.73 -6.89 14.02
N HIS A 46 -1.78 -7.57 12.90
CA HIS A 46 -0.60 -8.23 12.34
C HIS A 46 0.29 -7.27 11.55
N PRO A 47 1.63 -7.45 11.59
CA PRO A 47 2.54 -6.57 10.83
C PRO A 47 2.36 -6.65 9.31
N TRP A 48 1.88 -7.77 8.76
CA TRP A 48 1.60 -7.86 7.33
C TRP A 48 0.35 -7.09 6.89
N GLN A 49 -0.33 -6.45 7.82
CA GLN A 49 -1.46 -5.55 7.60
C GLN A 49 -1.07 -4.08 7.78
N GLN A 50 0.21 -3.80 7.94
CA GLN A 50 0.72 -2.47 8.24
C GLN A 50 1.74 -2.06 7.20
N TRP A 51 1.70 -0.77 6.86
CA TRP A 51 2.43 -0.25 5.71
C TRP A 51 3.16 1.04 6.08
N LYS A 52 4.35 1.20 5.52
CA LYS A 52 5.16 2.39 5.66
C LYS A 52 5.19 3.13 4.32
N PHE A 53 5.05 4.45 4.36
CA PHE A 53 5.14 5.27 3.17
C PHE A 53 6.53 5.85 3.08
N VAL A 54 7.23 5.53 1.99
CA VAL A 54 8.61 5.94 1.74
C VAL A 54 8.61 6.91 0.56
N ASP A 55 9.17 8.09 0.74
CA ASP A 55 9.25 9.10 -0.32
C ASP A 55 9.98 8.53 -1.54
N ALA A 56 9.32 8.59 -2.69
CA ALA A 56 9.90 8.14 -3.96
C ALA A 56 10.29 9.30 -4.87
N GLY A 57 10.19 10.54 -4.37
CA GLY A 57 10.46 11.73 -5.17
C GLY A 57 9.26 12.13 -6.04
N GLU A 58 9.29 13.36 -6.52
CA GLU A 58 8.28 13.89 -7.45
C GLU A 58 6.83 13.77 -6.95
N GLY A 59 6.64 13.88 -5.64
CA GLY A 59 5.32 13.79 -5.03
C GLY A 59 4.75 12.38 -4.97
N ARG A 60 5.58 11.37 -5.15
CA ARG A 60 5.17 9.96 -5.12
C ARG A 60 5.72 9.23 -3.92
N TRP A 61 5.10 8.11 -3.60
CA TRP A 61 5.42 7.27 -2.46
C TRP A 61 5.60 5.82 -2.88
N ARG A 62 6.55 5.14 -2.25
CA ARG A 62 6.53 3.68 -2.18
C ARG A 62 5.78 3.27 -0.93
N ILE A 63 5.06 2.16 -1.01
CA ILE A 63 4.27 1.64 0.11
C ILE A 63 4.86 0.29 0.48
N GLN A 64 5.54 0.25 1.61
CA GLN A 64 6.34 -0.90 2.04
C GLN A 64 5.63 -1.68 3.14
N ASN A 65 5.53 -2.98 2.98
CA ASN A 65 4.93 -3.84 3.99
C ASN A 65 5.84 -3.95 5.22
N ARG A 66 5.26 -3.80 6.40
CA ARG A 66 6.03 -3.86 7.65
C ARG A 66 6.65 -5.23 7.89
N PHE A 67 5.98 -6.31 7.52
CA PHE A 67 6.45 -7.67 7.78
C PHE A 67 7.45 -8.14 6.73
N THR A 68 7.11 -7.99 5.45
CA THR A 68 7.93 -8.55 4.36
C THR A 68 9.03 -7.61 3.90
N GLY A 69 8.88 -6.30 4.13
CA GLY A 69 9.77 -5.29 3.58
C GLY A 69 9.58 -5.05 2.08
N LYS A 70 8.66 -5.78 1.44
CA LYS A 70 8.40 -5.63 0.00
C LYS A 70 7.42 -4.49 -0.28
N MET A 71 7.38 -4.06 -1.53
CA MET A 71 6.59 -2.90 -1.97
C MET A 71 5.24 -3.32 -2.53
N MET A 72 4.23 -2.49 -2.29
CA MET A 72 2.95 -2.58 -2.99
C MET A 72 3.19 -2.26 -4.47
N ASP A 73 2.83 -3.18 -5.34
CA ASP A 73 3.19 -3.15 -6.76
C ASP A 73 1.97 -3.49 -7.60
N LEU A 74 1.80 -2.80 -8.70
CA LEU A 74 0.83 -3.18 -9.72
C LEU A 74 1.43 -4.25 -10.62
N ALA A 75 0.76 -5.38 -10.73
CA ALA A 75 1.20 -6.45 -11.61
C ALA A 75 1.27 -5.99 -13.07
N LEU A 76 2.00 -6.72 -13.89
CA LEU A 76 2.14 -6.45 -15.33
C LEU A 76 2.67 -5.05 -15.64
N GLY A 77 3.56 -4.53 -14.78
CA GLY A 77 4.16 -3.21 -14.97
C GLY A 77 3.23 -2.03 -14.72
N GLY A 78 2.00 -2.28 -14.25
CA GLY A 78 1.04 -1.24 -13.90
C GLY A 78 0.39 -0.54 -15.08
N VAL A 79 0.45 -1.10 -16.29
CA VAL A 79 -0.05 -0.44 -17.51
C VAL A 79 -1.32 -1.08 -18.08
N VAL A 80 -1.79 -2.16 -17.49
CA VAL A 80 -2.99 -2.88 -17.94
C VAL A 80 -4.15 -2.58 -17.02
N GLU A 81 -5.26 -2.09 -17.59
CA GLU A 81 -6.48 -1.90 -16.80
C GLU A 81 -6.96 -3.21 -16.21
N GLY A 82 -7.44 -3.14 -14.96
CA GLY A 82 -7.90 -4.33 -14.25
C GLY A 82 -6.77 -5.15 -13.64
N THR A 83 -5.52 -4.71 -13.78
CA THR A 83 -4.40 -5.43 -13.15
C THR A 83 -4.56 -5.45 -11.63
N TRP A 84 -3.92 -6.42 -11.00
CA TRP A 84 -4.06 -6.63 -9.57
C TRP A 84 -2.86 -6.08 -8.79
N LEU A 85 -3.07 -5.90 -7.49
CA LEU A 85 -2.01 -5.57 -6.55
C LEU A 85 -1.31 -6.84 -6.08
N HIS A 86 0.00 -6.78 -5.98
CA HIS A 86 0.82 -7.79 -5.33
C HIS A 86 1.98 -7.11 -4.61
N GLN A 87 2.75 -7.88 -3.88
CA GLN A 87 4.02 -7.36 -3.36
C GLN A 87 5.17 -7.79 -4.24
N TRP A 88 6.21 -6.97 -4.25
CA TRP A 88 7.45 -7.26 -4.98
C TRP A 88 8.61 -6.57 -4.29
N GLY A 89 9.80 -7.15 -4.39
CA GLY A 89 11.01 -6.47 -3.94
C GLY A 89 11.16 -5.12 -4.64
N ARG A 90 11.82 -4.18 -3.99
CA ARG A 90 11.98 -2.83 -4.55
C ARG A 90 12.68 -2.86 -5.90
N THR A 91 12.11 -2.15 -6.86
CA THR A 91 12.68 -1.90 -8.18
C THR A 91 12.66 -0.40 -8.47
N SER A 92 13.22 0.00 -9.60
CA SER A 92 13.08 1.37 -10.10
C SER A 92 11.79 1.59 -10.90
N GLY A 93 10.94 0.57 -11.02
CA GLY A 93 9.72 0.64 -11.83
C GLY A 93 8.66 1.54 -11.23
N LEU A 94 7.92 2.24 -12.10
CA LEU A 94 6.86 3.14 -11.68
C LEU A 94 5.63 2.42 -11.14
N SER A 95 5.50 1.11 -11.39
CA SER A 95 4.41 0.30 -10.84
C SER A 95 4.44 0.21 -9.30
N GLN A 96 5.53 0.65 -8.69
CA GLN A 96 5.70 0.71 -7.23
C GLN A 96 5.60 2.13 -6.67
N CYS A 97 5.29 3.11 -7.51
CA CYS A 97 5.25 4.52 -7.11
C CYS A 97 3.83 5.04 -7.17
N TRP A 98 3.35 5.60 -6.06
CA TRP A 98 1.97 5.98 -5.85
C TRP A 98 1.85 7.47 -5.58
N ALA A 99 0.95 8.14 -6.27
CA ALA A 99 0.57 9.50 -5.95
C ALA A 99 -0.68 9.46 -5.06
N LEU A 100 -0.68 10.26 -4.01
CA LEU A 100 -1.81 10.38 -3.10
C LEU A 100 -2.42 11.75 -3.31
N GLU A 101 -3.67 11.79 -3.73
CA GLU A 101 -4.39 13.02 -4.00
C GLU A 101 -5.67 13.08 -3.18
N PRO A 102 -5.93 14.18 -2.47
CA PRO A 102 -7.20 14.32 -1.79
C PRO A 102 -8.34 14.41 -2.82
N THR A 103 -9.45 13.77 -2.52
CA THR A 103 -10.64 13.93 -3.34
C THR A 103 -11.36 15.22 -2.95
N ARG A 104 -12.11 15.77 -3.89
CA ARG A 104 -12.82 17.05 -3.69
C ARG A 104 -14.32 16.87 -3.62
N ASN A 105 -14.76 15.85 -3.00
CA ASN A 105 -16.21 15.64 -2.86
C ASN A 105 -16.74 16.10 -1.53
#